data_c4efb1f90dca58ac130c32481ce8fbb7
#
_entry.id   c4efb1f90dca58ac130c32481ce8fbb7
#
_cell.length_a   1.000
_cell.length_b   1.000
_cell.length_c   1.000
_cell.angle_alpha   90.00
_cell.angle_beta   90.00
_cell.angle_gamma   90.00
#
_symmetry.space_group_name_H-M   'P 1'
#
loop_
_entity.id
_entity.type
_entity.pdbx_description
1 polymer ?
#
loop_
_entity_poly.entity_id
_entity_poly.type
_entity_poly.pdbx_seq_one_letter_code
_entity_poly.pdbx_strand_id
1 'polypeptide(L)'
;MDVPLWEAEETGVPSVFAEKPRETGPVGTVSAPLFEVKVYGAPAPQGSKSAKRNRHTGRIQLVESSRAVGPWREHVVAAALRARPRGWKPITEPVAVEMVFTLTRPRSHFGTGRNAAVVRPSSPALPASVPDLSKLARSTEDALTTAAVYRDDALVVEYRRLVKRYHTDHGLVPDVMEASGCVIRLWPVVGAGVPGG
;
A
#
# COMPACT_ATOMS: atom_id res chain seq x y z
N MET A 1 -26.62 60.80 -23.75
CA MET A 1 -25.88 59.70 -24.36
C MET A 1 -25.92 58.57 -23.36
N ASP A 2 -26.84 57.66 -23.62
CA ASP A 2 -27.19 56.55 -22.72
C ASP A 2 -26.14 55.45 -22.83
N VAL A 3 -25.74 54.91 -21.69
CA VAL A 3 -24.88 53.74 -21.59
C VAL A 3 -25.82 52.55 -21.24
N PRO A 4 -25.83 51.45 -22.00
CA PRO A 4 -26.71 50.34 -21.70
C PRO A 4 -26.19 49.50 -20.53
N LEU A 5 -27.12 49.23 -19.62
CA LEU A 5 -26.99 48.26 -18.54
C LEU A 5 -26.80 46.83 -19.14
N TRP A 6 -25.74 46.13 -18.70
CA TRP A 6 -25.58 44.70 -18.92
C TRP A 6 -26.35 43.96 -17.82
N GLU A 7 -27.48 43.36 -18.17
CA GLU A 7 -28.13 42.36 -17.36
C GLU A 7 -27.28 41.08 -17.39
N ALA A 8 -26.76 40.70 -16.21
CA ALA A 8 -26.12 39.41 -16.03
C ALA A 8 -27.22 38.40 -15.84
N GLU A 9 -27.49 37.55 -16.83
CA GLU A 9 -28.32 36.35 -16.65
C GLU A 9 -27.58 35.39 -15.73
N GLU A 10 -28.14 35.17 -14.55
CA GLU A 10 -27.75 34.07 -13.66
C GLU A 10 -28.12 32.72 -14.32
N THR A 11 -27.17 32.10 -15.00
CA THR A 11 -27.32 30.71 -15.39
C THR A 11 -27.07 29.85 -14.15
N GLY A 12 -28.17 29.43 -13.52
CA GLY A 12 -28.18 28.50 -12.42
C GLY A 12 -27.61 27.14 -12.84
N VAL A 13 -26.35 26.89 -12.48
CA VAL A 13 -25.75 25.56 -12.54
C VAL A 13 -26.33 24.77 -11.37
N PRO A 14 -27.04 23.64 -11.58
CA PRO A 14 -27.53 22.83 -10.47
C PRO A 14 -26.33 22.25 -9.71
N SER A 15 -26.21 22.59 -8.44
CA SER A 15 -25.27 21.99 -7.51
C SER A 15 -25.61 20.51 -7.31
N VAL A 16 -24.91 19.63 -8.03
CA VAL A 16 -25.14 18.17 -8.00
C VAL A 16 -24.39 17.48 -6.84
N PHE A 17 -23.75 18.23 -5.95
CA PHE A 17 -22.99 17.66 -4.82
C PHE A 17 -23.44 18.19 -3.45
N ALA A 18 -24.74 18.08 -3.17
CA ALA A 18 -25.18 18.06 -1.79
C ALA A 18 -25.31 16.59 -1.35
N GLU A 19 -24.19 15.91 -1.16
CA GLU A 19 -24.20 14.63 -0.46
C GLU A 19 -24.58 14.87 0.99
N LYS A 20 -25.77 14.37 1.39
CA LYS A 20 -26.14 14.26 2.80
C LYS A 20 -25.03 13.52 3.54
N PRO A 21 -24.65 13.95 4.76
CA PRO A 21 -23.73 13.17 5.61
C PRO A 21 -24.33 11.76 5.73
N ARG A 22 -23.58 10.75 5.32
CA ARG A 22 -23.93 9.35 5.58
C ARG A 22 -23.98 9.19 7.08
N GLU A 23 -25.14 8.84 7.61
CA GLU A 23 -25.28 8.44 9.00
C GLU A 23 -24.24 7.34 9.26
N THR A 24 -23.30 7.65 10.14
CA THR A 24 -22.38 6.66 10.68
C THR A 24 -23.23 5.68 11.46
N GLY A 25 -23.52 4.52 10.87
CA GLY A 25 -24.09 3.39 11.58
C GLY A 25 -23.23 3.06 12.81
N PRO A 26 -23.73 2.26 13.77
CA PRO A 26 -23.10 2.04 15.05
C PRO A 26 -21.61 1.71 14.85
N VAL A 27 -20.74 2.43 15.58
CA VAL A 27 -19.29 2.19 15.60
C VAL A 27 -19.08 0.73 16.01
N GLY A 28 -19.01 -0.14 15.01
CA GLY A 28 -18.72 -1.54 15.20
C GLY A 28 -17.41 -1.62 15.96
N THR A 29 -17.38 -2.38 17.02
CA THR A 29 -16.20 -2.69 17.83
C THR A 29 -15.05 -2.93 16.88
N VAL A 30 -14.03 -2.06 16.91
CA VAL A 30 -12.85 -2.21 16.05
C VAL A 30 -12.18 -3.50 16.51
N SER A 31 -12.45 -4.59 15.81
CA SER A 31 -11.83 -5.88 16.12
C SER A 31 -10.31 -5.71 15.96
N ALA A 32 -9.55 -6.34 16.87
CA ALA A 32 -8.11 -6.36 16.73
C ALA A 32 -7.71 -7.07 15.41
N PRO A 33 -6.59 -6.70 14.78
CA PRO A 33 -6.12 -7.42 13.61
C PRO A 33 -5.80 -8.87 13.96
N LEU A 34 -6.08 -9.79 13.04
CA LEU A 34 -5.71 -11.21 13.16
C LEU A 34 -4.18 -11.38 13.18
N PHE A 35 -3.50 -10.49 12.47
CA PHE A 35 -2.06 -10.47 12.34
C PHE A 35 -1.57 -9.05 12.11
N GLU A 36 -0.44 -8.69 12.74
CA GLU A 36 0.23 -7.41 12.50
C GLU A 36 1.74 -7.63 12.48
N VAL A 37 2.42 -6.94 11.55
CA VAL A 37 3.88 -6.95 11.48
C VAL A 37 4.42 -5.66 10.89
N LYS A 38 5.56 -5.20 11.45
CA LYS A 38 6.40 -4.14 10.86
C LYS A 38 7.60 -4.79 10.19
N VAL A 39 7.78 -4.50 8.91
CA VAL A 39 8.87 -5.00 8.09
C VAL A 39 9.80 -3.86 7.74
N TYR A 40 11.05 -3.93 8.15
CA TYR A 40 12.09 -2.98 7.76
C TYR A 40 12.84 -3.48 6.52
N GLY A 41 13.21 -2.56 5.65
CA GLY A 41 13.91 -2.84 4.40
C GLY A 41 13.35 -2.00 3.26
N ALA A 42 13.99 -2.04 2.10
CA ALA A 42 13.50 -1.32 0.93
C ALA A 42 12.37 -2.10 0.24
N PRO A 43 11.11 -1.64 0.28
CA PRO A 43 10.02 -2.31 -0.42
C PRO A 43 10.32 -2.40 -1.92
N ALA A 44 10.18 -3.58 -2.49
CA ALA A 44 10.48 -3.82 -3.89
C ALA A 44 9.31 -4.45 -4.63
N PRO A 45 8.98 -3.92 -5.82
CA PRO A 45 7.84 -4.39 -6.60
C PRO A 45 8.14 -5.74 -7.23
N GLN A 46 7.12 -6.56 -7.38
CA GLN A 46 7.20 -7.72 -8.26
C GLN A 46 7.55 -7.27 -9.67
N GLY A 47 8.64 -7.79 -10.21
CA GLY A 47 9.06 -7.49 -11.57
C GLY A 47 8.20 -8.22 -12.59
N SER A 48 8.20 -7.72 -13.82
CA SER A 48 7.70 -8.50 -14.95
C SER A 48 8.67 -9.65 -15.21
N LYS A 49 8.15 -10.86 -15.37
CA LYS A 49 8.99 -12.00 -15.77
C LYS A 49 9.40 -11.79 -17.22
N SER A 50 10.68 -11.67 -17.50
CA SER A 50 11.23 -11.64 -18.87
C SER A 50 11.72 -13.03 -19.26
N ALA A 51 11.28 -13.51 -20.42
CA ALA A 51 11.79 -14.75 -20.99
C ALA A 51 13.22 -14.51 -21.48
N LYS A 52 14.20 -15.10 -20.84
CA LYS A 52 15.59 -15.12 -21.32
C LYS A 52 15.93 -16.51 -21.84
N ARG A 53 16.39 -16.58 -23.10
CA ARG A 53 16.90 -17.82 -23.66
C ARG A 53 18.32 -18.05 -23.14
N ASN A 54 18.51 -19.16 -22.45
CA ASN A 54 19.87 -19.58 -22.05
C ASN A 54 20.69 -19.88 -23.32
N ARG A 55 21.79 -19.18 -23.53
CA ARG A 55 22.63 -19.31 -24.73
C ARG A 55 23.32 -20.67 -24.84
N HIS A 56 23.51 -21.37 -23.73
CA HIS A 56 24.18 -22.67 -23.71
C HIS A 56 23.23 -23.85 -23.83
N THR A 57 22.02 -23.75 -23.27
CA THR A 57 21.05 -24.86 -23.26
C THR A 57 19.87 -24.66 -24.20
N GLY A 58 19.75 -23.49 -24.82
CA GLY A 58 18.59 -23.12 -25.66
C GLY A 58 17.26 -23.01 -24.93
N ARG A 59 17.20 -23.33 -23.63
CA ARG A 59 15.97 -23.31 -22.84
C ARG A 59 15.55 -21.87 -22.50
N ILE A 60 14.24 -21.62 -22.54
CA ILE A 60 13.66 -20.36 -22.08
C ILE A 60 13.54 -20.43 -20.57
N GLN A 61 14.18 -19.48 -19.89
CA GLN A 61 14.04 -19.25 -18.44
C GLN A 61 13.28 -17.96 -18.21
N LEU A 62 12.25 -18.01 -17.38
CA LEU A 62 11.57 -16.83 -16.88
C LEU A 62 12.42 -16.23 -15.75
N VAL A 63 13.07 -15.11 -16.04
CA VAL A 63 13.90 -14.38 -15.05
C VAL A 63 13.13 -13.19 -14.56
N GLU A 64 13.03 -13.04 -13.25
CA GLU A 64 12.47 -11.86 -12.61
C GLU A 64 13.32 -10.64 -12.94
N SER A 65 12.71 -9.57 -13.44
CA SER A 65 13.44 -8.36 -13.86
C SER A 65 13.91 -7.51 -12.68
N SER A 66 13.31 -7.66 -11.50
CA SER A 66 13.67 -6.89 -10.30
C SER A 66 14.59 -7.70 -9.38
N ARG A 67 15.88 -7.33 -9.34
CA ARG A 67 16.84 -7.93 -8.40
C ARG A 67 16.54 -7.63 -6.93
N ALA A 68 15.79 -6.56 -6.67
CA ALA A 68 15.47 -6.11 -5.30
C ALA A 68 14.30 -6.87 -4.67
N VAL A 69 13.49 -7.61 -5.47
CA VAL A 69 12.30 -8.32 -4.96
C VAL A 69 12.67 -9.47 -4.03
N GLY A 70 13.75 -10.21 -4.33
CA GLY A 70 14.22 -11.32 -3.47
C GLY A 70 14.50 -10.85 -2.04
N PRO A 71 15.45 -9.92 -1.83
CA PRO A 71 15.73 -9.36 -0.50
C PRO A 71 14.50 -8.79 0.21
N TRP A 72 13.61 -8.12 -0.50
CA TRP A 72 12.38 -7.61 0.11
C TRP A 72 11.49 -8.75 0.64
N ARG A 73 11.25 -9.78 -0.19
CA ARG A 73 10.48 -10.96 0.23
C ARG A 73 11.10 -11.67 1.42
N GLU A 74 12.42 -11.82 1.45
CA GLU A 74 13.14 -12.41 2.59
C GLU A 74 12.92 -11.61 3.87
N HIS A 75 12.95 -10.26 3.80
CA HIS A 75 12.66 -9.40 4.94
C HIS A 75 11.21 -9.59 5.45
N VAL A 76 10.23 -9.65 4.52
CA VAL A 76 8.83 -9.89 4.88
C VAL A 76 8.66 -11.26 5.53
N VAL A 77 9.21 -12.33 4.93
CA VAL A 77 9.15 -13.68 5.46
C VAL A 77 9.76 -13.74 6.86
N ALA A 78 10.98 -13.21 7.02
CA ALA A 78 11.66 -13.23 8.31
C ALA A 78 10.91 -12.45 9.40
N ALA A 79 10.36 -11.29 9.06
CA ALA A 79 9.57 -10.48 9.98
C ALA A 79 8.26 -11.19 10.36
N ALA A 80 7.55 -11.74 9.37
CA ALA A 80 6.31 -12.47 9.59
C ALA A 80 6.49 -13.72 10.46
N LEU A 81 7.56 -14.50 10.19
CA LEU A 81 7.88 -15.68 11.01
C LEU A 81 8.14 -15.32 12.48
N ARG A 82 8.78 -14.18 12.74
CA ARG A 82 9.02 -13.68 14.11
C ARG A 82 7.74 -13.15 14.77
N ALA A 83 6.84 -12.54 14.00
CA ALA A 83 5.60 -11.96 14.52
C ALA A 83 4.52 -13.00 14.82
N ARG A 84 4.58 -14.18 14.20
CA ARG A 84 3.59 -15.24 14.41
C ARG A 84 3.69 -15.78 15.85
N PRO A 85 2.57 -15.85 16.60
CA PRO A 85 2.53 -16.49 17.90
C PRO A 85 2.93 -17.98 17.82
N ARG A 86 3.38 -18.53 18.94
CA ARG A 86 3.66 -19.96 19.03
C ARG A 86 2.39 -20.76 18.70
N GLY A 87 2.52 -21.76 17.83
CA GLY A 87 1.39 -22.59 17.41
C GLY A 87 0.52 -21.93 16.32
N TRP A 88 1.01 -20.86 15.68
CA TRP A 88 0.29 -20.22 14.58
C TRP A 88 -0.16 -21.23 13.54
N LYS A 89 -1.44 -21.15 13.16
CA LYS A 89 -1.99 -21.87 12.02
C LYS A 89 -2.27 -20.86 10.92
N PRO A 90 -1.91 -21.14 9.65
CA PRO A 90 -2.22 -20.25 8.55
C PRO A 90 -3.71 -19.91 8.50
N ILE A 91 -4.04 -18.66 8.28
CA ILE A 91 -5.42 -18.22 8.10
C ILE A 91 -5.99 -18.91 6.86
N THR A 92 -7.21 -19.44 6.96
CA THR A 92 -7.93 -20.13 5.88
C THR A 92 -9.18 -19.41 5.43
N GLU A 93 -9.60 -18.39 6.18
CA GLU A 93 -10.78 -17.58 5.92
C GLU A 93 -10.42 -16.31 5.11
N PRO A 94 -11.39 -15.71 4.39
CA PRO A 94 -11.19 -14.44 3.71
C PRO A 94 -10.71 -13.35 4.65
N VAL A 95 -9.78 -12.52 4.18
CA VAL A 95 -9.18 -11.43 4.96
C VAL A 95 -9.22 -10.11 4.21
N ALA A 96 -9.30 -9.03 4.97
CA ALA A 96 -8.98 -7.69 4.51
C ALA A 96 -7.53 -7.35 4.91
N VAL A 97 -6.81 -6.68 4.01
CA VAL A 97 -5.40 -6.32 4.20
C VAL A 97 -5.26 -4.81 4.33
N GLU A 98 -4.35 -4.40 5.21
CA GLU A 98 -3.84 -3.04 5.29
C GLU A 98 -2.33 -3.09 5.07
N MET A 99 -1.81 -2.26 4.15
CA MET A 99 -0.38 -2.10 3.89
C MET A 99 -0.02 -0.63 3.76
N VAL A 100 0.89 -0.17 4.60
CA VAL A 100 1.45 1.18 4.55
C VAL A 100 2.92 1.08 4.21
N PHE A 101 3.26 1.26 2.94
CA PHE A 101 4.64 1.25 2.46
C PHE A 101 5.32 2.58 2.75
N THR A 102 6.44 2.53 3.43
CA THR A 102 7.32 3.67 3.67
C THR A 102 8.52 3.60 2.74
N LEU A 103 8.70 4.61 1.91
CA LEU A 103 9.80 4.70 0.96
C LEU A 103 10.81 5.77 1.39
N THR A 104 12.08 5.53 1.14
CA THR A 104 13.10 6.57 1.30
C THR A 104 12.86 7.70 0.31
N ARG A 105 12.80 8.94 0.79
CA ARG A 105 12.70 10.11 -0.08
C ARG A 105 14.00 10.31 -0.84
N PRO A 106 13.97 10.49 -2.18
CA PRO A 106 15.17 10.70 -2.98
C PRO A 106 16.02 11.87 -2.49
N ARG A 107 17.33 11.75 -2.52
CA ARG A 107 18.25 12.81 -2.10
C ARG A 107 18.06 14.11 -2.88
N SER A 108 17.67 14.02 -4.14
CA SER A 108 17.37 15.17 -5.00
C SER A 108 16.17 16.00 -4.51
N HIS A 109 15.34 15.46 -3.63
CA HIS A 109 14.21 16.19 -3.04
C HIS A 109 14.61 17.09 -1.88
N PHE A 110 15.86 17.03 -1.41
CA PHE A 110 16.36 17.85 -0.32
C PHE A 110 17.21 19.02 -0.82
N GLY A 111 17.39 20.01 0.02
CA GLY A 111 18.31 21.11 -0.20
C GLY A 111 19.77 20.65 -0.21
N THR A 112 20.68 21.61 -0.25
CA THR A 112 22.13 21.37 -0.23
C THR A 112 22.79 22.19 0.91
N GLY A 113 24.00 21.84 1.29
CA GLY A 113 24.72 22.52 2.38
C GLY A 113 23.94 22.51 3.69
N ARG A 114 23.75 23.67 4.30
CA ARG A 114 22.97 23.82 5.56
C ARG A 114 21.51 23.36 5.46
N ASN A 115 20.94 23.31 4.25
CA ASN A 115 19.57 22.88 4.01
C ASN A 115 19.47 21.40 3.56
N ALA A 116 20.52 20.60 3.71
CA ALA A 116 20.55 19.21 3.25
C ALA A 116 19.49 18.29 3.89
N ALA A 117 18.94 18.66 5.03
CA ALA A 117 17.84 17.96 5.71
C ALA A 117 16.44 18.53 5.40
N VAL A 118 16.37 19.65 4.67
CA VAL A 118 15.11 20.34 4.38
C VAL A 118 14.58 19.88 3.03
N VAL A 119 13.35 19.39 3.01
CA VAL A 119 12.67 19.03 1.75
C VAL A 119 12.39 20.29 0.95
N ARG A 120 12.75 20.30 -0.34
CA ARG A 120 12.50 21.45 -1.22
C ARG A 120 11.01 21.61 -1.45
N PRO A 121 10.45 22.84 -1.42
CA PRO A 121 9.04 23.09 -1.70
C PRO A 121 8.59 22.60 -3.08
N SER A 122 9.50 22.58 -4.06
CA SER A 122 9.22 22.10 -5.43
C SER A 122 9.23 20.57 -5.56
N SER A 123 9.60 19.83 -4.50
CA SER A 123 9.64 18.38 -4.54
C SER A 123 8.24 17.78 -4.39
N PRO A 124 7.93 16.67 -5.08
CA PRO A 124 6.63 15.99 -4.93
C PRO A 124 6.35 15.65 -3.47
N ALA A 125 5.14 16.00 -2.99
CA ALA A 125 4.69 15.64 -1.64
C ALA A 125 4.56 14.13 -1.48
N LEU A 126 4.09 13.43 -2.50
CA LEU A 126 3.83 11.99 -2.50
C LEU A 126 4.77 11.24 -3.46
N PRO A 127 5.08 9.96 -3.19
CA PRO A 127 5.88 9.12 -4.09
C PRO A 127 5.08 8.65 -5.31
N ALA A 128 4.71 9.58 -6.21
CA ALA A 128 3.90 9.33 -7.40
C ALA A 128 4.69 8.70 -8.58
N SER A 129 5.88 8.19 -8.33
CA SER A 129 6.73 7.47 -9.29
C SER A 129 6.88 6.00 -8.92
N VAL A 130 7.66 5.24 -9.68
CA VAL A 130 8.02 3.84 -9.34
C VAL A 130 8.62 3.77 -7.93
N PRO A 131 8.37 2.66 -7.22
CA PRO A 131 7.66 1.44 -7.61
C PRO A 131 6.14 1.57 -7.59
N ASP A 132 5.47 0.80 -8.46
CA ASP A 132 4.00 0.74 -8.54
C ASP A 132 3.43 0.13 -7.27
N LEU A 133 2.37 0.74 -6.72
CA LEU A 133 1.78 0.33 -5.46
C LEU A 133 1.21 -1.11 -5.52
N SER A 134 0.51 -1.45 -6.61
CA SER A 134 -0.03 -2.81 -6.81
C SER A 134 1.07 -3.88 -6.90
N LYS A 135 2.22 -3.56 -7.50
CA LYS A 135 3.35 -4.49 -7.58
C LYS A 135 4.07 -4.65 -6.25
N LEU A 136 4.07 -3.62 -5.40
CA LEU A 136 4.54 -3.72 -4.01
C LEU A 136 3.63 -4.62 -3.19
N ALA A 137 2.31 -4.43 -3.27
CA ALA A 137 1.33 -5.28 -2.58
C ALA A 137 1.54 -6.74 -2.98
N ARG A 138 1.52 -7.05 -4.27
CA ARG A 138 1.68 -8.41 -4.77
C ARG A 138 2.97 -9.10 -4.30
N SER A 139 4.12 -8.41 -4.36
CA SER A 139 5.37 -9.00 -3.86
C SER A 139 5.35 -9.31 -2.37
N THR A 140 4.60 -8.53 -1.61
CA THR A 140 4.44 -8.67 -0.17
C THR A 140 3.47 -9.80 0.16
N GLU A 141 2.37 -9.93 -0.57
CA GLU A 141 1.39 -11.03 -0.44
C GLU A 141 2.02 -12.39 -0.73
N ASP A 142 2.77 -12.50 -1.83
CA ASP A 142 3.55 -13.71 -2.14
C ASP A 142 4.49 -14.11 -0.98
N ALA A 143 5.10 -13.11 -0.32
CA ALA A 143 5.98 -13.36 0.82
C ALA A 143 5.22 -13.78 2.09
N LEU A 144 4.02 -13.23 2.34
CA LEU A 144 3.15 -13.64 3.44
C LEU A 144 2.63 -15.07 3.25
N THR A 145 2.31 -15.47 2.00
CA THR A 145 1.99 -16.86 1.65
C THR A 145 3.17 -17.77 1.94
N THR A 146 4.37 -17.39 1.49
CA THR A 146 5.62 -18.14 1.78
C THR A 146 5.87 -18.27 3.28
N ALA A 147 5.58 -17.23 4.05
CA ALA A 147 5.67 -17.26 5.52
C ALA A 147 4.51 -18.02 6.18
N ALA A 148 3.59 -18.61 5.43
CA ALA A 148 2.40 -19.28 5.95
C ALA A 148 1.61 -18.43 6.96
N VAL A 149 1.48 -17.13 6.69
CA VAL A 149 0.60 -16.25 7.47
C VAL A 149 -0.85 -16.59 7.15
N TYR A 150 -1.16 -16.78 5.89
CA TYR A 150 -2.39 -17.38 5.37
C TYR A 150 -2.04 -18.50 4.38
N ARG A 151 -3.03 -19.30 4.02
CA ARG A 151 -2.83 -20.45 3.13
C ARG A 151 -2.51 -20.03 1.70
N ASP A 152 -3.17 -18.97 1.22
CA ASP A 152 -3.10 -18.50 -0.18
C ASP A 152 -3.45 -17.01 -0.23
N ASP A 153 -2.83 -16.25 -1.13
CA ASP A 153 -3.10 -14.82 -1.34
C ASP A 153 -4.50 -14.57 -1.97
N ALA A 154 -5.10 -15.60 -2.58
CA ALA A 154 -6.50 -15.53 -3.04
C ALA A 154 -7.52 -15.30 -1.90
N LEU A 155 -7.12 -15.48 -0.64
CA LEU A 155 -7.95 -15.15 0.52
C LEU A 155 -8.04 -13.63 0.78
N VAL A 156 -7.20 -12.82 0.15
CA VAL A 156 -7.29 -11.37 0.23
C VAL A 156 -8.44 -10.89 -0.65
N VAL A 157 -9.52 -10.46 -0.02
CA VAL A 157 -10.75 -10.03 -0.72
C VAL A 157 -10.96 -8.51 -0.65
N GLU A 158 -10.20 -7.83 0.20
CA GLU A 158 -10.34 -6.40 0.44
C GLU A 158 -9.01 -5.76 0.83
N TYR A 159 -8.77 -4.52 0.39
CA TYR A 159 -7.75 -3.65 0.96
C TYR A 159 -8.45 -2.54 1.76
N ARG A 160 -8.33 -2.57 3.10
CA ARG A 160 -8.79 -1.47 3.96
C ARG A 160 -7.96 -0.21 3.75
N ARG A 161 -6.66 -0.40 3.54
CA ARG A 161 -5.73 0.68 3.26
C ARG A 161 -4.54 0.13 2.49
N LEU A 162 -4.25 0.72 1.35
CA LEU A 162 -3.10 0.38 0.52
C LEU A 162 -2.46 1.68 0.03
N VAL A 163 -1.37 2.09 0.66
CA VAL A 163 -0.73 3.39 0.40
C VAL A 163 0.79 3.28 0.39
N LYS A 164 1.44 4.20 -0.31
CA LYS A 164 2.88 4.44 -0.21
C LYS A 164 3.14 5.89 0.21
N ARG A 165 4.09 6.10 1.11
CA ARG A 165 4.48 7.38 1.67
C ARG A 165 5.99 7.49 1.73
N TYR A 166 6.50 8.71 1.88
CA TYR A 166 7.91 8.91 2.19
C TYR A 166 8.14 8.80 3.70
N HIS A 167 9.32 8.35 4.11
CA HIS A 167 9.71 8.29 5.53
C HIS A 167 9.65 9.66 6.22
N THR A 168 9.74 10.76 5.45
CA THR A 168 9.59 12.12 5.97
C THR A 168 8.19 12.44 6.49
N ASP A 169 7.19 11.59 6.20
CA ASP A 169 5.83 11.72 6.69
C ASP A 169 5.62 10.98 8.03
N HIS A 170 6.71 10.38 8.58
CA HIS A 170 6.70 9.73 9.90
C HIS A 170 6.28 10.72 11.00
N GLY A 171 5.40 10.27 11.89
CA GLY A 171 4.81 11.12 12.93
C GLY A 171 3.67 12.05 12.46
N LEU A 172 3.51 12.25 11.13
CA LEU A 172 2.44 13.06 10.54
C LEU A 172 1.32 12.18 9.97
N VAL A 173 1.68 11.03 9.42
CA VAL A 173 0.74 10.08 8.81
C VAL A 173 0.80 8.77 9.58
N PRO A 174 -0.35 8.23 10.05
CA PRO A 174 -0.38 6.96 10.78
C PRO A 174 0.32 5.84 10.01
N ASP A 175 1.06 5.00 10.73
CA ASP A 175 1.79 3.82 10.24
C ASP A 175 2.95 4.08 9.26
N VAL A 176 3.26 5.33 8.96
CA VAL A 176 4.48 5.66 8.25
C VAL A 176 5.66 5.49 9.22
N MET A 177 6.64 4.70 8.80
CA MET A 177 7.80 4.34 9.60
C MET A 177 8.89 5.42 9.47
N GLU A 178 9.79 5.48 10.46
CA GLU A 178 10.97 6.36 10.44
C GLU A 178 11.99 5.97 9.35
N ALA A 179 11.97 4.71 8.92
CA ALA A 179 12.81 4.16 7.88
C ALA A 179 11.98 3.44 6.83
N SER A 180 12.59 3.10 5.69
CA SER A 180 11.91 2.34 4.64
C SER A 180 11.42 0.98 5.14
N GLY A 181 10.20 0.60 4.74
CA GLY A 181 9.57 -0.62 5.20
C GLY A 181 8.09 -0.68 4.89
N CYS A 182 7.37 -1.53 5.60
CA CYS A 182 5.92 -1.66 5.49
C CYS A 182 5.31 -2.06 6.84
N VAL A 183 4.22 -1.41 7.22
CA VAL A 183 3.30 -1.90 8.26
C VAL A 183 2.22 -2.72 7.55
N ILE A 184 2.01 -3.94 8.01
CA ILE A 184 1.06 -4.90 7.42
C ILE A 184 0.11 -5.37 8.51
N ARG A 185 -1.20 -5.32 8.24
CA ARG A 185 -2.24 -5.89 9.11
C ARG A 185 -3.21 -6.72 8.31
N LEU A 186 -3.66 -7.81 8.90
CA LEU A 186 -4.73 -8.65 8.38
C LEU A 186 -5.93 -8.56 9.32
N TRP A 187 -7.11 -8.40 8.76
CA TRP A 187 -8.35 -8.21 9.47
C TRP A 187 -9.36 -9.28 9.07
N PRO A 188 -10.25 -9.70 9.98
CA PRO A 188 -11.38 -10.53 9.57
C PRO A 188 -12.32 -9.73 8.67
N VAL A 189 -12.87 -10.39 7.68
CA VAL A 189 -13.96 -9.84 6.85
C VAL A 189 -15.28 -10.40 7.38
N VAL A 190 -16.17 -9.50 7.78
CA VAL A 190 -17.55 -9.88 8.10
C VAL A 190 -18.29 -9.98 6.77
N GLY A 191 -18.65 -11.21 6.36
CA GLY A 191 -19.51 -11.38 5.20
C GLY A 191 -20.83 -10.64 5.43
N ALA A 192 -21.33 -9.92 4.42
CA ALA A 192 -22.70 -9.44 4.43
C ALA A 192 -23.58 -10.70 4.60
N GLY A 193 -24.21 -10.86 5.75
CA GLY A 193 -25.11 -11.99 5.99
C GLY A 193 -26.10 -12.07 4.85
N VAL A 194 -26.17 -13.21 4.19
CA VAL A 194 -27.28 -13.51 3.31
C VAL A 194 -28.53 -13.40 4.18
N PRO A 195 -29.47 -12.48 3.92
CA PRO A 195 -30.73 -12.47 4.69
C PRO A 195 -31.33 -13.86 4.50
N GLY A 196 -31.50 -14.58 5.63
CA GLY A 196 -32.04 -15.92 5.64
C GLY A 196 -33.37 -15.96 4.92
N GLY A 197 -33.45 -16.81 3.90
CA GLY A 197 -34.71 -17.11 3.22
C GLY A 197 -35.66 -17.90 4.13
#